data_654b016975813b266375cc3542902863
#
_entry.id   654b016975813b266375cc3542902863
#
_cell.length_a   1.000
_cell.length_b   1.000
_cell.length_c   1.000
_cell.angle_alpha   90.00
_cell.angle_beta   90.00
_cell.angle_gamma   90.00
#
_symmetry.space_group_name_H-M   'P 1'
#
loop_
_entity.id
_entity.type
_entity.pdbx_description
1 polymer ?
#
loop_
_entity_poly.entity_id
_entity_poly.type
_entity_poly.pdbx_seq_one_letter_code
_entity_poly.pdbx_strand_id
1 'polypeptide(L)'
;MQVLRFEPKTFRQRRPEGSGWSYSVKGVRKLPYRLPELLAAPTDAPVFIVEGEKDADALAALGLVATCNAGGAGKWGADHAQFLVGRAVVVLPDSDEAGANHAAVVRRSLRSIAKSVTVISLPDLPEKGDVTDWLAAGGTAQALQELAQQATVQAAPLAQAKEGKRNQADLVVEFIQERFHLLHDTNGETYAQDKETGELRRIGSRQFSDRVKSGFFALHGRGVRAQAWLEGRETAQAIARFEGQPQAVHIRAAGAAGVYWLDLCQPGNSRAVKICADGWEIVDKPPVFFVRTESMQPLPDPIHGGSIAPLWSIANVPEHLRPLALAWLLESMRPDTDYPGLELVGEMGSGKSTTAEALRRLIDPNACNLRSAPKTQEDIFVSAGQNHVVSYENLSHLSAAMQDALCILTTGGGFSTRKFFTNDEEVTISVQRPWMLNGISAIATAQDLVERTISIECPVIQIRESSSEQWAQFESALPGMLGALYW
;
A
#
# COMPACT_ATOMS: atom_id res chain seq x y z
N MET A 1 7.24 -34.26 -13.96
CA MET A 1 6.64 -34.66 -12.67
C MET A 1 5.74 -35.85 -12.92
N GLN A 2 5.69 -36.82 -12.02
CA GLN A 2 4.82 -38.00 -12.11
C GLN A 2 3.94 -38.06 -10.86
N VAL A 3 2.63 -38.31 -11.04
CA VAL A 3 1.68 -38.49 -9.95
C VAL A 3 1.43 -40.00 -9.81
N LEU A 4 1.58 -40.52 -8.61
CA LEU A 4 1.36 -41.92 -8.29
C LEU A 4 0.14 -42.06 -7.38
N ARG A 5 -0.77 -42.97 -7.73
CA ARG A 5 -1.92 -43.34 -6.89
C ARG A 5 -1.60 -44.62 -6.12
N PHE A 6 -1.96 -44.66 -4.85
CA PHE A 6 -1.78 -45.78 -3.94
C PHE A 6 -3.13 -46.26 -3.37
N GLU A 7 -3.16 -47.46 -2.90
CA GLU A 7 -4.25 -48.05 -2.12
C GLU A 7 -3.84 -48.09 -0.62
N PRO A 8 -4.66 -47.65 0.34
CA PRO A 8 -5.93 -46.94 0.14
C PRO A 8 -5.71 -45.59 -0.54
N LYS A 9 -6.72 -45.01 -1.20
CA LYS A 9 -6.65 -43.86 -2.12
C LYS A 9 -5.81 -42.73 -1.54
N THR A 10 -4.51 -42.70 -1.93
CA THR A 10 -3.56 -41.58 -1.67
C THR A 10 -2.78 -41.27 -2.92
N PHE A 11 -2.31 -40.01 -3.04
CA PHE A 11 -1.52 -39.58 -4.18
C PHE A 11 -0.18 -39.04 -3.70
N ARG A 12 0.90 -39.42 -4.41
CA ARG A 12 2.24 -38.84 -4.21
C ARG A 12 2.78 -38.34 -5.52
N GLN A 13 3.47 -37.21 -5.46
CA GLN A 13 4.16 -36.60 -6.61
C GLN A 13 5.64 -36.90 -6.50
N ARG A 14 6.28 -37.20 -7.64
CA ARG A 14 7.72 -37.39 -7.73
C ARG A 14 8.30 -36.76 -9.00
N ARG A 15 9.58 -36.38 -8.96
CA ARG A 15 10.33 -35.89 -10.10
C ARG A 15 11.58 -36.74 -10.34
N PRO A 16 12.12 -36.80 -11.58
CA PRO A 16 13.43 -37.39 -11.82
C PRO A 16 14.49 -36.57 -11.08
N GLU A 17 15.46 -37.26 -10.47
CA GLU A 17 16.62 -36.68 -9.80
C GLU A 17 17.83 -37.58 -9.97
N GLY A 18 18.76 -37.18 -10.84
CA GLY A 18 19.84 -38.04 -11.28
C GLY A 18 19.30 -39.31 -11.98
N SER A 19 19.76 -40.48 -11.53
CA SER A 19 19.27 -41.79 -12.03
C SER A 19 18.05 -42.31 -11.26
N GLY A 20 17.50 -41.55 -10.30
CA GLY A 20 16.40 -41.95 -9.42
C GLY A 20 15.23 -41.00 -9.41
N TRP A 21 14.46 -41.04 -8.32
CA TRP A 21 13.25 -40.25 -8.12
C TRP A 21 13.29 -39.52 -6.77
N SER A 22 12.96 -38.21 -6.77
CA SER A 22 12.72 -37.45 -5.56
C SER A 22 11.21 -37.24 -5.37
N TYR A 23 10.72 -37.41 -4.13
CA TYR A 23 9.33 -37.13 -3.76
C TYR A 23 9.13 -35.65 -3.36
N SER A 24 10.19 -34.84 -3.40
CA SER A 24 10.09 -33.41 -3.19
C SER A 24 9.83 -32.70 -4.52
N VAL A 25 8.73 -31.94 -4.58
CA VAL A 25 8.37 -31.07 -5.72
C VAL A 25 8.65 -29.59 -5.42
N LYS A 26 9.44 -29.30 -4.37
CA LYS A 26 9.86 -27.94 -4.05
C LYS A 26 10.71 -27.36 -5.18
N GLY A 27 10.37 -26.16 -5.63
CA GLY A 27 11.09 -25.48 -6.74
C GLY A 27 10.73 -25.96 -8.15
N VAL A 28 9.82 -26.94 -8.29
CA VAL A 28 9.31 -27.34 -9.62
C VAL A 28 8.27 -26.35 -10.09
N ARG A 29 8.45 -25.82 -11.32
CA ARG A 29 7.45 -24.93 -11.95
C ARG A 29 6.12 -25.66 -12.12
N LYS A 30 5.04 -25.05 -11.66
CA LYS A 30 3.69 -25.59 -11.79
C LYS A 30 3.15 -25.22 -13.16
N LEU A 31 2.82 -26.22 -13.96
CA LEU A 31 2.28 -26.06 -15.31
C LEU A 31 0.87 -26.64 -15.39
N PRO A 32 0.01 -26.10 -16.26
CA PRO A 32 -1.27 -26.73 -16.61
C PRO A 32 -1.05 -28.17 -17.11
N TYR A 33 -1.94 -29.08 -16.75
CA TYR A 33 -1.95 -30.41 -17.32
C TYR A 33 -2.24 -30.32 -18.81
N ARG A 34 -1.65 -31.20 -19.64
CA ARG A 34 -1.76 -31.20 -21.12
C ARG A 34 -1.36 -29.86 -21.75
N LEU A 35 -0.32 -29.21 -21.21
CA LEU A 35 0.18 -27.92 -21.72
C LEU A 35 0.58 -27.95 -23.18
N PRO A 36 1.25 -28.99 -23.74
CA PRO A 36 1.58 -29.04 -25.15
C PRO A 36 0.35 -28.95 -26.05
N GLU A 37 -0.73 -29.67 -25.74
CA GLU A 37 -1.99 -29.64 -26.48
C GLU A 37 -2.72 -28.30 -26.33
N LEU A 38 -2.68 -27.72 -25.13
CA LEU A 38 -3.22 -26.39 -24.86
C LEU A 38 -2.52 -25.32 -25.75
N LEU A 39 -1.20 -25.41 -25.89
CA LEU A 39 -0.42 -24.45 -26.69
C LEU A 39 -0.60 -24.69 -28.19
N ALA A 40 -0.81 -25.92 -28.62
CA ALA A 40 -1.05 -26.29 -30.03
C ALA A 40 -2.48 -25.98 -30.49
N ALA A 41 -3.42 -25.84 -29.58
CA ALA A 41 -4.83 -25.60 -29.91
C ALA A 41 -5.04 -24.18 -30.48
N PRO A 42 -5.97 -24.01 -31.44
CA PRO A 42 -6.36 -22.70 -31.96
C PRO A 42 -6.69 -21.71 -30.85
N THR A 43 -6.33 -20.45 -31.01
CA THR A 43 -6.52 -19.41 -29.96
C THR A 43 -7.98 -19.08 -29.70
N ASP A 44 -8.86 -19.33 -30.65
CA ASP A 44 -10.29 -19.16 -30.57
C ASP A 44 -11.06 -20.40 -30.02
N ALA A 45 -10.38 -21.55 -29.93
CA ALA A 45 -10.98 -22.74 -29.33
C ALA A 45 -11.19 -22.53 -27.81
N PRO A 46 -12.39 -22.85 -27.28
CA PRO A 46 -12.65 -22.78 -25.85
C PRO A 46 -11.78 -23.78 -25.08
N VAL A 47 -11.24 -23.35 -23.93
CA VAL A 47 -10.45 -24.19 -23.02
C VAL A 47 -11.29 -24.57 -21.81
N PHE A 48 -11.45 -25.87 -21.59
CA PHE A 48 -12.16 -26.40 -20.45
C PHE A 48 -11.21 -26.62 -19.27
N ILE A 49 -11.54 -26.09 -18.11
CA ILE A 49 -10.80 -26.30 -16.86
C ILE A 49 -11.64 -27.19 -15.96
N VAL A 50 -11.06 -28.30 -15.55
CA VAL A 50 -11.63 -29.31 -14.64
C VAL A 50 -10.75 -29.50 -13.41
N GLU A 51 -11.20 -30.24 -12.41
CA GLU A 51 -10.43 -30.43 -11.17
C GLU A 51 -9.35 -31.50 -11.27
N GLY A 52 -9.61 -32.57 -12.04
CA GLY A 52 -8.78 -33.76 -12.13
C GLY A 52 -8.18 -34.02 -13.50
N GLU A 53 -7.01 -34.70 -13.52
CA GLU A 53 -6.35 -35.14 -14.74
C GLU A 53 -7.22 -36.13 -15.53
N LYS A 54 -7.99 -37.02 -14.83
CA LYS A 54 -8.93 -37.97 -15.42
C LYS A 54 -10.01 -37.27 -16.25
N ASP A 55 -10.55 -36.18 -15.72
CA ASP A 55 -11.62 -35.43 -16.38
C ASP A 55 -11.09 -34.65 -17.56
N ALA A 56 -9.88 -34.08 -17.45
CA ALA A 56 -9.20 -33.41 -18.57
C ALA A 56 -8.91 -34.41 -19.70
N ASP A 57 -8.52 -35.65 -19.40
CA ASP A 57 -8.29 -36.69 -20.38
C ASP A 57 -9.60 -37.18 -21.05
N ALA A 58 -10.66 -37.29 -20.26
CA ALA A 58 -11.97 -37.65 -20.79
C ALA A 58 -12.49 -36.61 -21.80
N LEU A 59 -12.36 -35.32 -21.51
CA LEU A 59 -12.71 -34.25 -22.43
C LEU A 59 -11.81 -34.20 -23.66
N ALA A 60 -10.52 -34.44 -23.47
CA ALA A 60 -9.56 -34.48 -24.58
C ALA A 60 -9.82 -35.65 -25.54
N ALA A 61 -10.24 -36.80 -25.02
CA ALA A 61 -10.66 -37.95 -25.84
C ALA A 61 -11.87 -37.62 -26.73
N LEU A 62 -12.66 -36.62 -26.37
CA LEU A 62 -13.78 -36.10 -27.16
C LEU A 62 -13.37 -34.95 -28.12
N GLY A 63 -12.07 -34.69 -28.25
CA GLY A 63 -11.56 -33.63 -29.12
C GLY A 63 -11.67 -32.22 -28.56
N LEU A 64 -11.94 -32.07 -27.26
CA LEU A 64 -12.01 -30.78 -26.57
C LEU A 64 -10.66 -30.39 -25.97
N VAL A 65 -10.37 -29.09 -25.95
CA VAL A 65 -9.15 -28.58 -25.30
C VAL A 65 -9.40 -28.49 -23.79
N ALA A 66 -8.79 -29.36 -23.02
CA ALA A 66 -9.03 -29.43 -21.58
C ALA A 66 -7.74 -29.44 -20.76
N THR A 67 -7.78 -28.86 -19.59
CA THR A 67 -6.66 -28.79 -18.65
C THR A 67 -7.12 -28.79 -17.19
N CYS A 68 -6.21 -29.06 -16.29
CA CYS A 68 -6.37 -28.88 -14.85
C CYS A 68 -5.03 -28.48 -14.22
N ASN A 69 -5.05 -28.16 -12.94
CA ASN A 69 -3.82 -27.98 -12.17
C ASN A 69 -3.42 -29.27 -11.44
N ALA A 70 -2.14 -29.48 -11.26
CA ALA A 70 -1.65 -30.60 -10.45
C ALA A 70 -2.03 -30.43 -8.98
N GLY A 71 -2.57 -31.47 -8.36
CA GLY A 71 -2.88 -31.52 -6.92
C GLY A 71 -4.30 -31.17 -6.53
N GLY A 72 -5.24 -31.09 -7.49
CA GLY A 72 -6.69 -30.94 -7.27
C GLY A 72 -7.12 -29.53 -6.86
N ALA A 73 -8.37 -29.45 -6.35
CA ALA A 73 -9.00 -28.19 -5.95
C ALA A 73 -8.12 -27.33 -5.02
N GLY A 74 -8.17 -26.02 -5.21
CA GLY A 74 -7.45 -25.04 -4.38
C GLY A 74 -5.95 -24.88 -4.67
N LYS A 75 -5.39 -25.57 -5.68
CA LYS A 75 -3.96 -25.45 -6.06
C LYS A 75 -3.72 -24.64 -7.34
N TRP A 76 -4.75 -24.02 -7.89
CA TRP A 76 -4.65 -23.09 -9.03
C TRP A 76 -3.93 -21.81 -8.64
N GLY A 77 -3.08 -21.27 -9.50
CA GLY A 77 -2.32 -20.05 -9.27
C GLY A 77 -1.91 -19.33 -10.54
N ALA A 78 -1.22 -18.19 -10.41
CA ALA A 78 -0.74 -17.35 -11.51
C ALA A 78 0.09 -18.11 -12.54
N ASP A 79 0.88 -19.11 -12.09
CA ASP A 79 1.70 -19.96 -12.96
C ASP A 79 0.87 -20.76 -13.98
N HIS A 80 -0.39 -21.06 -13.67
CA HIS A 80 -1.31 -21.73 -14.59
C HIS A 80 -2.03 -20.71 -15.48
N ALA A 81 -2.46 -19.60 -14.91
CA ALA A 81 -3.26 -18.57 -15.54
C ALA A 81 -2.56 -17.91 -16.75
N GLN A 82 -1.23 -17.74 -16.70
CA GLN A 82 -0.44 -17.11 -17.77
C GLN A 82 -0.56 -17.79 -19.14
N PHE A 83 -0.91 -19.07 -19.18
CA PHE A 83 -1.09 -19.82 -20.44
C PHE A 83 -2.47 -19.65 -21.08
N LEU A 84 -3.37 -18.92 -20.43
CA LEU A 84 -4.75 -18.71 -20.84
C LEU A 84 -5.04 -17.27 -21.26
N VAL A 85 -4.00 -16.48 -21.48
CA VAL A 85 -4.11 -15.09 -21.95
C VAL A 85 -4.88 -15.05 -23.27
N GLY A 86 -5.94 -14.23 -23.32
CA GLY A 86 -6.78 -14.04 -24.53
C GLY A 86 -7.64 -15.24 -24.92
N ARG A 87 -7.66 -16.35 -24.17
CA ARG A 87 -8.47 -17.54 -24.43
C ARG A 87 -9.89 -17.40 -23.86
N ALA A 88 -10.87 -18.03 -24.53
CA ALA A 88 -12.18 -18.28 -23.95
C ALA A 88 -12.08 -19.51 -23.02
N VAL A 89 -12.44 -19.35 -21.75
CA VAL A 89 -12.29 -20.39 -20.73
C VAL A 89 -13.66 -20.81 -20.19
N VAL A 90 -13.86 -22.12 -20.06
CA VAL A 90 -15.03 -22.74 -19.44
C VAL A 90 -14.58 -23.54 -18.25
N VAL A 91 -15.04 -23.22 -17.06
CA VAL A 91 -14.71 -23.94 -15.82
C VAL A 91 -15.86 -24.88 -15.48
N LEU A 92 -15.55 -26.15 -15.27
CA LEU A 92 -16.49 -27.22 -14.92
C LEU A 92 -16.14 -27.73 -13.50
N PRO A 93 -16.74 -27.17 -12.44
CA PRO A 93 -16.52 -27.63 -11.09
C PRO A 93 -17.18 -28.98 -10.83
N ASP A 94 -16.60 -29.76 -9.92
CA ASP A 94 -17.27 -30.90 -9.31
C ASP A 94 -18.51 -30.44 -8.52
N SER A 95 -19.49 -31.28 -8.37
CA SER A 95 -20.77 -30.99 -7.72
C SER A 95 -20.65 -30.98 -6.17
N ASP A 96 -19.69 -30.18 -5.63
CA ASP A 96 -19.50 -30.01 -4.19
C ASP A 96 -18.98 -28.59 -3.85
N GLU A 97 -18.84 -28.30 -2.56
CA GLU A 97 -18.38 -27.01 -2.06
C GLU A 97 -16.91 -26.73 -2.47
N ALA A 98 -16.07 -27.76 -2.50
CA ALA A 98 -14.66 -27.63 -2.90
C ALA A 98 -14.55 -27.23 -4.37
N GLY A 99 -15.38 -27.82 -5.24
CA GLY A 99 -15.48 -27.50 -6.65
C GLY A 99 -15.96 -26.08 -6.89
N ALA A 100 -17.00 -25.63 -6.18
CA ALA A 100 -17.50 -24.27 -6.27
C ALA A 100 -16.43 -23.23 -5.86
N ASN A 101 -15.69 -23.50 -4.77
CA ASN A 101 -14.58 -22.66 -4.31
C ASN A 101 -13.42 -22.65 -5.31
N HIS A 102 -13.08 -23.82 -5.87
CA HIS A 102 -12.06 -23.92 -6.91
C HIS A 102 -12.41 -23.08 -8.15
N ALA A 103 -13.64 -23.22 -8.66
CA ALA A 103 -14.13 -22.44 -9.79
C ALA A 103 -14.08 -20.92 -9.53
N ALA A 104 -14.40 -20.50 -8.31
CA ALA A 104 -14.31 -19.09 -7.92
C ALA A 104 -12.85 -18.58 -7.98
N VAL A 105 -11.87 -19.37 -7.50
CA VAL A 105 -10.45 -19.05 -7.56
C VAL A 105 -9.96 -18.96 -9.01
N VAL A 106 -10.29 -19.97 -9.84
CA VAL A 106 -9.93 -19.98 -11.27
C VAL A 106 -10.50 -18.75 -11.98
N ARG A 107 -11.81 -18.48 -11.82
CA ARG A 107 -12.47 -17.33 -12.42
C ARG A 107 -11.81 -16.00 -12.00
N ARG A 108 -11.47 -15.86 -10.72
CA ARG A 108 -10.79 -14.66 -10.20
C ARG A 108 -9.42 -14.47 -10.87
N SER A 109 -8.62 -15.53 -10.95
CA SER A 109 -7.26 -15.46 -11.52
C SER A 109 -7.23 -15.16 -13.03
N LEU A 110 -8.30 -15.52 -13.76
CA LEU A 110 -8.39 -15.37 -15.19
C LEU A 110 -9.16 -14.12 -15.66
N ARG A 111 -9.83 -13.41 -14.74
CA ARG A 111 -10.74 -12.28 -15.04
C ARG A 111 -10.10 -11.17 -15.89
N SER A 112 -8.81 -10.88 -15.64
CA SER A 112 -8.07 -9.79 -16.30
C SER A 112 -7.20 -10.25 -17.48
N ILE A 113 -7.10 -11.56 -17.72
CA ILE A 113 -6.17 -12.13 -18.72
C ILE A 113 -6.83 -12.99 -19.77
N ALA A 114 -7.91 -13.68 -19.45
CA ALA A 114 -8.67 -14.47 -20.43
C ALA A 114 -9.64 -13.57 -21.20
N LYS A 115 -9.98 -13.97 -22.44
CA LYS A 115 -10.99 -13.29 -23.26
C LYS A 115 -12.39 -13.38 -22.63
N SER A 116 -12.72 -14.52 -22.04
CA SER A 116 -13.94 -14.76 -21.27
C SER A 116 -13.73 -15.92 -20.30
N VAL A 117 -14.42 -15.89 -19.17
CA VAL A 117 -14.42 -17.00 -18.19
C VAL A 117 -15.87 -17.31 -17.82
N THR A 118 -16.33 -18.49 -18.20
CA THR A 118 -17.67 -18.98 -17.92
C THR A 118 -17.58 -20.17 -16.98
N VAL A 119 -18.37 -20.20 -15.89
CA VAL A 119 -18.49 -21.35 -14.98
C VAL A 119 -19.80 -22.05 -15.29
N ILE A 120 -19.77 -23.34 -15.52
CA ILE A 120 -20.93 -24.16 -15.87
C ILE A 120 -21.06 -25.28 -14.85
N SER A 121 -22.18 -25.35 -14.17
CA SER A 121 -22.58 -26.52 -13.40
C SER A 121 -23.27 -27.49 -14.35
N LEU A 122 -22.74 -28.71 -14.45
CA LEU A 122 -23.33 -29.74 -15.30
C LEU A 122 -24.66 -30.22 -14.68
N PRO A 123 -25.71 -30.38 -15.49
CA PRO A 123 -27.02 -30.83 -15.00
C PRO A 123 -26.99 -32.27 -14.53
N ASP A 124 -27.88 -32.63 -13.59
CA ASP A 124 -28.14 -33.99 -13.12
C ASP A 124 -26.94 -34.73 -12.53
N LEU A 125 -25.89 -34.00 -12.10
CA LEU A 125 -24.77 -34.60 -11.39
C LEU A 125 -25.18 -34.95 -9.94
N PRO A 126 -24.81 -36.16 -9.45
CA PRO A 126 -24.95 -36.49 -8.04
C PRO A 126 -24.02 -35.60 -7.18
N GLU A 127 -24.25 -35.63 -5.87
CA GLU A 127 -23.34 -34.99 -4.93
C GLU A 127 -21.91 -35.55 -5.11
N LYS A 128 -20.92 -34.67 -5.27
CA LYS A 128 -19.51 -34.98 -5.60
C LYS A 128 -19.29 -35.62 -6.97
N GLY A 129 -20.27 -35.55 -7.87
CA GLY A 129 -20.10 -35.97 -9.26
C GLY A 129 -19.15 -35.08 -10.05
N ASP A 130 -18.38 -35.71 -10.94
CA ASP A 130 -17.41 -35.07 -11.81
C ASP A 130 -17.86 -35.07 -13.30
N VAL A 131 -17.06 -34.48 -14.17
CA VAL A 131 -17.30 -34.47 -15.62
C VAL A 131 -17.39 -35.88 -16.19
N THR A 132 -16.57 -36.82 -15.68
CA THR A 132 -16.57 -38.20 -16.15
C THR A 132 -17.88 -38.89 -15.80
N ASP A 133 -18.47 -38.61 -14.63
CA ASP A 133 -19.79 -39.14 -14.25
C ASP A 133 -20.89 -38.61 -15.18
N TRP A 134 -20.84 -37.34 -15.52
CA TRP A 134 -21.78 -36.73 -16.47
C TRP A 134 -21.68 -37.36 -17.86
N LEU A 135 -20.46 -37.62 -18.36
CA LEU A 135 -20.24 -38.30 -19.63
C LEU A 135 -20.76 -39.73 -19.59
N ALA A 136 -20.56 -40.47 -18.47
CA ALA A 136 -21.07 -41.83 -18.28
C ALA A 136 -22.61 -41.85 -18.25
N ALA A 137 -23.27 -40.78 -17.81
CA ALA A 137 -24.73 -40.64 -17.83
C ALA A 137 -25.30 -40.23 -19.21
N GLY A 138 -24.47 -40.17 -20.26
CA GLY A 138 -24.89 -39.87 -21.63
C GLY A 138 -24.58 -38.45 -22.10
N GLY A 139 -23.80 -37.67 -21.36
CA GLY A 139 -23.31 -36.40 -21.78
C GLY A 139 -22.41 -36.49 -23.02
N THR A 140 -22.46 -35.49 -23.91
CA THR A 140 -21.71 -35.47 -25.16
C THR A 140 -20.90 -34.21 -25.32
N ALA A 141 -19.84 -34.24 -26.14
CA ALA A 141 -19.06 -33.04 -26.49
C ALA A 141 -19.93 -31.93 -27.05
N GLN A 142 -20.90 -32.28 -27.88
CA GLN A 142 -21.83 -31.32 -28.49
C GLN A 142 -22.71 -30.67 -27.42
N ALA A 143 -23.31 -31.42 -26.53
CA ALA A 143 -24.11 -30.90 -25.42
C ALA A 143 -23.29 -29.97 -24.52
N LEU A 144 -22.02 -30.31 -24.24
CA LEU A 144 -21.12 -29.48 -23.45
C LEU A 144 -20.77 -28.16 -24.16
N GLN A 145 -20.55 -28.20 -25.47
CA GLN A 145 -20.33 -27.00 -26.30
C GLN A 145 -21.58 -26.13 -26.37
N GLU A 146 -22.76 -26.72 -26.49
CA GLU A 146 -24.05 -25.98 -26.47
C GLU A 146 -24.29 -25.32 -25.11
N LEU A 147 -24.01 -26.01 -23.97
CA LEU A 147 -24.04 -25.43 -22.64
C LEU A 147 -23.05 -24.27 -22.51
N ALA A 148 -21.85 -24.42 -23.05
CA ALA A 148 -20.82 -23.38 -23.05
C ALA A 148 -21.25 -22.17 -23.88
N GLN A 149 -21.85 -22.38 -25.05
CA GLN A 149 -22.38 -21.31 -25.90
C GLN A 149 -23.57 -20.61 -25.24
N GLN A 150 -24.52 -21.36 -24.68
CA GLN A 150 -25.69 -20.81 -23.99
C GLN A 150 -25.27 -20.01 -22.76
N ALA A 151 -24.32 -20.53 -21.98
CA ALA A 151 -23.77 -19.81 -20.85
C ALA A 151 -22.95 -18.59 -21.27
N THR A 152 -22.28 -18.62 -22.42
CA THR A 152 -21.56 -17.47 -22.99
C THR A 152 -22.52 -16.44 -23.56
N VAL A 153 -23.62 -16.82 -24.19
CA VAL A 153 -24.69 -15.93 -24.66
C VAL A 153 -25.45 -15.34 -23.47
N GLN A 154 -25.66 -16.09 -22.39
CA GLN A 154 -26.19 -15.59 -21.12
C GLN A 154 -25.15 -14.74 -20.36
N ALA A 155 -23.86 -14.91 -20.61
CA ALA A 155 -22.74 -14.14 -20.07
C ALA A 155 -22.29 -12.96 -20.97
N ALA A 156 -23.04 -12.64 -22.03
CA ALA A 156 -22.88 -11.42 -22.81
C ALA A 156 -23.50 -10.24 -22.04
N PRO A 157 -22.86 -9.11 -22.02
CA PRO A 157 -21.92 -8.65 -20.99
C PRO A 157 -22.57 -8.68 -19.62
N LEU A 158 -21.83 -8.94 -18.56
CA LEU A 158 -22.23 -8.88 -17.14
C LEU A 158 -22.79 -7.52 -16.67
N ALA A 159 -23.38 -6.75 -17.59
CA ALA A 159 -24.17 -5.55 -17.34
C ALA A 159 -25.68 -5.84 -17.19
N GLN A 160 -26.19 -7.07 -17.45
CA GLN A 160 -27.63 -7.37 -17.40
C GLN A 160 -27.98 -8.80 -16.95
N ALA A 161 -27.23 -9.41 -16.06
CA ALA A 161 -27.66 -10.64 -15.38
C ALA A 161 -28.36 -10.27 -14.08
N LYS A 162 -29.71 -10.28 -14.12
CA LYS A 162 -30.66 -10.13 -13.01
C LYS A 162 -30.33 -9.01 -12.03
N GLU A 163 -31.06 -7.93 -12.10
CA GLU A 163 -31.39 -7.03 -10.98
C GLU A 163 -32.16 -7.76 -9.86
N GLY A 164 -31.62 -8.79 -9.28
CA GLY A 164 -31.67 -8.98 -7.86
C GLY A 164 -30.78 -7.87 -7.32
N LYS A 165 -31.37 -6.86 -6.67
CA LYS A 165 -30.73 -5.65 -6.14
C LYS A 165 -29.29 -5.95 -5.74
N ARG A 166 -28.29 -5.65 -6.61
CA ARG A 166 -26.87 -5.62 -6.18
C ARG A 166 -26.86 -4.68 -5.00
N ASN A 167 -26.41 -5.20 -3.86
CA ASN A 167 -26.30 -4.35 -2.69
C ASN A 167 -25.33 -3.20 -3.04
N GLN A 168 -25.69 -1.99 -2.67
CA GLN A 168 -24.85 -0.82 -2.97
C GLN A 168 -23.44 -0.98 -2.35
N ALA A 169 -23.29 -1.77 -1.29
CA ALA A 169 -22.01 -2.12 -0.71
C ALA A 169 -21.11 -2.89 -1.68
N ASP A 170 -21.66 -3.87 -2.43
CA ASP A 170 -20.92 -4.65 -3.43
C ASP A 170 -20.40 -3.74 -4.55
N LEU A 171 -21.23 -2.80 -5.01
CA LEU A 171 -20.83 -1.80 -6.01
C LEU A 171 -19.71 -0.89 -5.51
N VAL A 172 -19.71 -0.54 -4.22
CA VAL A 172 -18.62 0.24 -3.60
C VAL A 172 -17.32 -0.56 -3.58
N VAL A 173 -17.38 -1.85 -3.23
CA VAL A 173 -16.19 -2.74 -3.24
C VAL A 173 -15.65 -2.89 -4.66
N GLU A 174 -16.53 -3.15 -5.63
CA GLU A 174 -16.14 -3.23 -7.06
C GLU A 174 -15.45 -1.94 -7.52
N PHE A 175 -16.05 -0.78 -7.25
CA PHE A 175 -15.48 0.52 -7.57
C PHE A 175 -14.08 0.71 -6.95
N ILE A 176 -13.92 0.34 -5.66
CA ILE A 176 -12.64 0.44 -4.97
C ILE A 176 -11.61 -0.48 -5.62
N GLN A 177 -11.94 -1.75 -5.88
CA GLN A 177 -11.02 -2.70 -6.50
C GLN A 177 -10.64 -2.34 -7.95
N GLU A 178 -11.56 -1.74 -8.71
CA GLU A 178 -11.28 -1.27 -10.07
C GLU A 178 -10.30 -0.11 -10.08
N ARG A 179 -10.42 0.81 -9.15
CA ARG A 179 -9.66 2.06 -9.13
C ARG A 179 -8.39 2.02 -8.28
N PHE A 180 -8.36 1.17 -7.27
CA PHE A 180 -7.27 1.14 -6.30
C PHE A 180 -6.60 -0.24 -6.22
N HIS A 181 -5.29 -0.24 -5.95
CA HIS A 181 -4.57 -1.38 -5.41
C HIS A 181 -4.68 -1.37 -3.88
N LEU A 182 -5.17 -2.45 -3.31
CA LEU A 182 -5.33 -2.59 -1.86
C LEU A 182 -4.11 -3.28 -1.28
N LEU A 183 -3.57 -2.74 -0.20
CA LEU A 183 -2.39 -3.25 0.49
C LEU A 183 -2.47 -2.97 1.99
N HIS A 184 -1.61 -3.59 2.77
CA HIS A 184 -1.48 -3.33 4.21
C HIS A 184 -0.01 -3.17 4.60
N ASP A 185 0.26 -2.50 5.73
CA ASP A 185 1.59 -2.48 6.32
C ASP A 185 1.82 -3.67 7.26
N THR A 186 3.01 -3.74 7.84
CA THR A 186 3.39 -4.80 8.79
C THR A 186 2.59 -4.79 10.09
N ASN A 187 1.91 -3.68 10.40
CA ASN A 187 1.06 -3.54 11.58
C ASN A 187 -0.42 -3.84 11.27
N GLY A 188 -0.75 -4.22 10.03
CA GLY A 188 -2.11 -4.51 9.58
C GLY A 188 -2.98 -3.28 9.29
N GLU A 189 -2.39 -2.06 9.28
CA GLU A 189 -3.10 -0.86 8.79
C GLU A 189 -3.29 -0.98 7.27
N THR A 190 -4.44 -0.55 6.78
CA THR A 190 -4.90 -0.81 5.42
C THR A 190 -4.88 0.44 4.55
N TYR A 191 -4.39 0.28 3.33
CA TYR A 191 -4.17 1.36 2.40
C TYR A 191 -4.75 1.04 1.02
N ALA A 192 -5.07 2.10 0.29
CA ALA A 192 -5.51 2.05 -1.09
C ALA A 192 -4.63 2.97 -1.94
N GLN A 193 -3.95 2.42 -2.95
CA GLN A 193 -3.17 3.16 -3.91
C GLN A 193 -4.00 3.41 -5.18
N ASP A 194 -4.24 4.66 -5.53
CA ASP A 194 -4.93 5.03 -6.77
C ASP A 194 -4.08 4.60 -7.98
N LYS A 195 -4.65 3.77 -8.86
CA LYS A 195 -3.94 3.19 -10.02
C LYS A 195 -3.52 4.23 -11.05
N GLU A 196 -4.23 5.34 -11.13
CA GLU A 196 -3.98 6.43 -12.07
C GLU A 196 -2.88 7.37 -11.55
N THR A 197 -3.05 7.87 -10.32
CA THR A 197 -2.16 8.88 -9.74
C THR A 197 -1.01 8.30 -8.94
N GLY A 198 -1.09 7.07 -8.48
CA GLY A 198 -0.14 6.43 -7.58
C GLY A 198 -0.26 6.90 -6.11
N GLU A 199 -1.14 7.86 -5.81
CA GLU A 199 -1.34 8.35 -4.44
C GLU A 199 -1.85 7.25 -3.51
N LEU A 200 -1.23 7.13 -2.34
CA LEU A 200 -1.62 6.16 -1.31
C LEU A 200 -2.36 6.85 -0.16
N ARG A 201 -3.47 6.26 0.25
CA ARG A 201 -4.29 6.76 1.38
C ARG A 201 -4.70 5.64 2.30
N ARG A 202 -4.83 5.91 3.59
CA ARG A 202 -5.45 4.98 4.54
C ARG A 202 -6.92 4.78 4.18
N ILE A 203 -7.39 3.52 4.12
CA ILE A 203 -8.80 3.21 3.80
C ILE A 203 -9.75 3.80 4.85
N GLY A 204 -9.30 3.90 6.11
CA GLY A 204 -10.05 4.54 7.19
C GLY A 204 -10.12 6.07 7.13
N SER A 205 -9.36 6.75 6.25
CA SER A 205 -9.27 8.20 6.22
C SER A 205 -10.49 8.86 5.58
N ARG A 206 -10.75 10.12 5.98
CA ARG A 206 -11.77 10.97 5.36
C ARG A 206 -11.47 11.23 3.89
N GLN A 207 -10.21 11.50 3.55
CA GLN A 207 -9.77 11.73 2.17
C GLN A 207 -10.09 10.57 1.25
N PHE A 208 -9.86 9.32 1.68
CA PHE A 208 -10.23 8.14 0.91
C PHE A 208 -11.76 8.04 0.76
N SER A 209 -12.51 8.25 1.85
CA SER A 209 -13.97 8.27 1.83
C SER A 209 -14.52 9.26 0.79
N ASP A 210 -14.02 10.50 0.81
CA ASP A 210 -14.47 11.57 -0.08
C ASP A 210 -14.09 11.27 -1.55
N ARG A 211 -12.89 10.73 -1.79
CA ARG A 211 -12.43 10.32 -3.12
C ARG A 211 -13.32 9.21 -3.72
N VAL A 212 -13.62 8.17 -2.93
CA VAL A 212 -14.48 7.06 -3.38
C VAL A 212 -15.90 7.53 -3.60
N LYS A 213 -16.50 8.28 -2.66
CA LYS A 213 -17.87 8.78 -2.79
C LYS A 213 -18.06 9.72 -3.98
N SER A 214 -17.11 10.61 -4.21
CA SER A 214 -17.11 11.51 -5.37
C SER A 214 -17.00 10.74 -6.68
N GLY A 215 -16.07 9.80 -6.79
CA GLY A 215 -15.89 8.99 -7.98
C GLY A 215 -17.08 8.06 -8.25
N PHE A 216 -17.63 7.47 -7.20
CA PHE A 216 -18.85 6.65 -7.29
C PHE A 216 -20.04 7.47 -7.77
N PHE A 217 -20.22 8.70 -7.26
CA PHE A 217 -21.27 9.59 -7.73
C PHE A 217 -21.09 9.97 -9.21
N ALA A 218 -19.87 10.27 -9.63
CA ALA A 218 -19.57 10.59 -11.02
C ALA A 218 -19.90 9.42 -11.97
N LEU A 219 -19.66 8.17 -11.53
CA LEU A 219 -19.93 6.97 -12.33
C LEU A 219 -21.42 6.59 -12.34
N HIS A 220 -22.10 6.66 -11.19
CA HIS A 220 -23.46 6.10 -11.03
C HIS A 220 -24.57 7.15 -10.97
N GLY A 221 -24.25 8.47 -10.96
CA GLY A 221 -25.23 9.56 -10.86
C GLY A 221 -25.99 9.61 -9.53
N ARG A 222 -25.58 8.83 -8.52
CA ARG A 222 -26.23 8.73 -7.22
C ARG A 222 -25.21 8.58 -6.07
N GLY A 223 -25.55 9.12 -4.91
CA GLY A 223 -24.67 9.02 -3.73
C GLY A 223 -24.66 7.62 -3.11
N VAL A 224 -23.61 7.34 -2.35
CA VAL A 224 -23.48 6.12 -1.54
C VAL A 224 -24.24 6.31 -0.23
N ARG A 225 -25.11 5.36 0.14
CA ARG A 225 -25.79 5.34 1.44
C ARG A 225 -24.76 5.07 2.55
N ALA A 226 -24.98 5.66 3.73
CA ALA A 226 -24.03 5.54 4.85
C ALA A 226 -23.73 4.07 5.24
N GLN A 227 -24.76 3.23 5.31
CA GLN A 227 -24.60 1.81 5.64
C GLN A 227 -23.81 1.05 4.55
N ALA A 228 -24.14 1.27 3.28
CA ALA A 228 -23.44 0.64 2.16
C ALA A 228 -21.97 1.08 2.07
N TRP A 229 -21.69 2.33 2.44
CA TRP A 229 -20.31 2.82 2.56
C TRP A 229 -19.55 2.10 3.68
N LEU A 230 -20.17 1.95 4.85
CA LEU A 230 -19.56 1.29 6.00
C LEU A 230 -19.20 -0.17 5.64
N GLU A 231 -20.18 -0.95 5.16
CA GLU A 231 -20.01 -2.35 4.76
C GLU A 231 -18.97 -2.52 3.65
N GLY A 232 -19.04 -1.69 2.59
CA GLY A 232 -18.09 -1.73 1.47
C GLY A 232 -16.68 -1.36 1.89
N ARG A 233 -16.51 -0.35 2.77
CA ARG A 233 -15.20 0.03 3.31
C ARG A 233 -14.61 -1.06 4.20
N GLU A 234 -15.39 -1.66 5.11
CA GLU A 234 -14.94 -2.76 5.97
C GLU A 234 -14.54 -3.98 5.15
N THR A 235 -15.30 -4.31 4.11
CA THR A 235 -14.97 -5.37 3.15
C THR A 235 -13.66 -5.04 2.41
N ALA A 236 -13.46 -3.80 1.95
CA ALA A 236 -12.21 -3.38 1.31
C ALA A 236 -11.01 -3.46 2.27
N GLN A 237 -11.19 -3.14 3.56
CA GLN A 237 -10.16 -3.31 4.59
C GLN A 237 -9.82 -4.79 4.83
N ALA A 238 -10.83 -5.67 4.86
CA ALA A 238 -10.61 -7.11 4.97
C ALA A 238 -9.83 -7.65 3.75
N ILE A 239 -10.21 -7.25 2.53
CA ILE A 239 -9.50 -7.61 1.30
C ILE A 239 -8.03 -7.11 1.35
N ALA A 240 -7.81 -5.87 1.79
CA ALA A 240 -6.47 -5.32 1.92
C ALA A 240 -5.59 -6.13 2.89
N ARG A 241 -6.13 -6.60 4.03
CA ARG A 241 -5.39 -7.39 5.03
C ARG A 241 -5.09 -8.82 4.60
N PHE A 242 -6.06 -9.49 3.96
CA PHE A 242 -5.96 -10.93 3.70
C PHE A 242 -5.54 -11.28 2.27
N GLU A 243 -5.82 -10.42 1.32
CA GLU A 243 -5.46 -10.61 -0.10
C GLU A 243 -4.39 -9.61 -0.58
N GLY A 244 -4.21 -8.48 0.13
CA GLY A 244 -3.19 -7.47 -0.15
C GLY A 244 -1.78 -7.96 0.18
N GLN A 245 -0.78 -7.34 -0.45
CA GLN A 245 0.62 -7.60 -0.14
C GLN A 245 1.07 -6.70 1.01
N PRO A 246 1.82 -7.23 1.99
CA PRO A 246 2.44 -6.40 3.03
C PRO A 246 3.50 -5.49 2.42
N GLN A 247 3.46 -4.20 2.73
CA GLN A 247 4.36 -3.18 2.21
C GLN A 247 4.87 -2.28 3.32
N ALA A 248 6.11 -1.82 3.20
CA ALA A 248 6.59 -0.73 4.05
C ALA A 248 5.95 0.59 3.58
N VAL A 249 5.24 1.26 4.47
CA VAL A 249 4.55 2.53 4.18
C VAL A 249 5.20 3.64 5.00
N HIS A 250 5.55 4.73 4.35
CA HIS A 250 6.30 5.83 4.92
C HIS A 250 5.50 7.13 4.92
N ILE A 251 5.87 8.07 5.78
CA ILE A 251 5.39 9.45 5.76
C ILE A 251 6.56 10.33 5.36
N ARG A 252 6.47 11.08 4.29
CA ARG A 252 7.42 12.07 3.75
C ARG A 252 8.78 11.49 3.34
N ALA A 253 9.48 10.77 4.21
CA ALA A 253 10.81 10.24 3.92
C ALA A 253 10.83 8.71 3.99
N ALA A 254 11.54 8.07 3.06
CA ALA A 254 11.76 6.64 2.99
C ALA A 254 13.17 6.35 2.50
N GLY A 255 13.69 5.17 2.77
CA GLY A 255 14.95 4.76 2.21
C GLY A 255 15.68 3.74 3.05
N ALA A 256 16.74 3.19 2.45
CA ALA A 256 17.70 2.30 3.08
C ALA A 256 18.97 2.22 2.21
N ALA A 257 20.08 1.80 2.81
CA ALA A 257 21.33 1.49 2.12
C ALA A 257 21.89 2.66 1.27
N GLY A 258 21.74 3.91 1.77
CA GLY A 258 22.29 5.11 1.11
C GLY A 258 21.46 5.62 -0.08
N VAL A 259 20.26 5.10 -0.28
CA VAL A 259 19.28 5.64 -1.24
C VAL A 259 18.07 6.12 -0.47
N TYR A 260 17.78 7.42 -0.56
CA TYR A 260 16.69 8.07 0.16
C TYR A 260 15.66 8.63 -0.80
N TRP A 261 14.43 8.70 -0.34
CA TRP A 261 13.28 9.16 -1.10
C TRP A 261 12.51 10.17 -0.28
N LEU A 262 12.19 11.32 -0.86
CA LEU A 262 11.36 12.34 -0.23
C LEU A 262 10.10 12.59 -1.07
N ASP A 263 8.92 12.33 -0.49
CA ASP A 263 7.64 12.59 -1.16
C ASP A 263 7.42 14.09 -1.34
N LEU A 264 7.23 14.54 -2.58
CA LEU A 264 6.87 15.92 -2.88
C LEU A 264 5.44 16.27 -2.46
N CYS A 265 4.61 15.28 -2.15
CA CYS A 265 3.22 15.44 -1.71
C CYS A 265 2.37 16.31 -2.66
N GLN A 266 2.71 16.36 -3.95
CA GLN A 266 1.97 17.12 -4.94
C GLN A 266 0.65 16.43 -5.28
N PRO A 267 -0.47 17.15 -5.38
CA PRO A 267 -1.76 16.55 -5.68
C PRO A 267 -1.79 15.87 -7.06
N GLY A 268 -2.46 14.73 -7.16
CA GLY A 268 -2.68 14.04 -8.43
C GLY A 268 -1.51 13.24 -8.98
N ASN A 269 -0.44 13.06 -8.21
CA ASN A 269 0.70 12.23 -8.59
C ASN A 269 1.40 11.65 -7.35
N SER A 270 2.36 10.72 -7.57
CA SER A 270 3.17 10.13 -6.50
C SER A 270 4.65 10.49 -6.61
N ARG A 271 4.97 11.66 -7.17
CA ARG A 271 6.34 12.11 -7.42
C ARG A 271 7.14 12.23 -6.12
N ALA A 272 8.36 11.73 -6.17
CA ALA A 272 9.32 11.85 -5.07
C ALA A 272 10.71 12.19 -5.59
N VAL A 273 11.52 12.81 -4.74
CA VAL A 273 12.94 13.02 -5.00
C VAL A 273 13.69 11.79 -4.54
N LYS A 274 14.48 11.20 -5.44
CA LYS A 274 15.48 10.17 -5.12
C LYS A 274 16.80 10.87 -4.83
N ILE A 275 17.42 10.56 -3.71
CA ILE A 275 18.68 11.13 -3.25
C ILE A 275 19.68 9.98 -3.04
N CYS A 276 20.85 10.07 -3.64
CA CYS A 276 21.92 9.08 -3.50
C CYS A 276 23.30 9.75 -3.61
N ALA A 277 24.37 8.97 -3.51
CA ALA A 277 25.74 9.50 -3.57
C ALA A 277 26.09 10.23 -4.88
N ASP A 278 25.41 9.93 -5.98
CA ASP A 278 25.62 10.55 -7.29
C ASP A 278 24.78 11.82 -7.49
N GLY A 279 23.99 12.24 -6.48
CA GLY A 279 23.10 13.39 -6.52
C GLY A 279 21.64 13.02 -6.37
N TRP A 280 20.75 13.84 -6.92
CA TRP A 280 19.31 13.65 -6.80
C TRP A 280 18.59 13.78 -8.15
N GLU A 281 17.43 13.13 -8.24
CA GLU A 281 16.52 13.19 -9.39
C GLU A 281 15.05 13.11 -8.93
N ILE A 282 14.13 13.66 -9.73
CA ILE A 282 12.67 13.49 -9.49
C ILE A 282 12.18 12.26 -10.23
N VAL A 283 11.46 11.39 -9.52
CA VAL A 283 10.89 10.16 -10.06
C VAL A 283 9.37 10.20 -9.92
N ASP A 284 8.65 9.97 -11.03
CA ASP A 284 7.18 10.06 -11.05
C ASP A 284 6.50 8.91 -10.28
N LYS A 285 7.07 7.70 -10.31
CA LYS A 285 6.55 6.52 -9.62
C LYS A 285 7.67 5.87 -8.83
N PRO A 286 7.96 6.34 -7.62
CA PRO A 286 9.01 5.76 -6.78
C PRO A 286 8.65 4.32 -6.38
N PRO A 287 9.64 3.45 -6.16
CA PRO A 287 9.43 2.06 -5.73
C PRO A 287 9.08 1.94 -4.24
N VAL A 288 8.72 3.02 -3.58
CA VAL A 288 8.37 3.14 -2.17
C VAL A 288 6.96 3.72 -2.01
N PHE A 289 6.28 3.36 -0.93
CA PHE A 289 4.91 3.79 -0.69
C PHE A 289 4.86 4.91 0.33
N PHE A 290 4.32 6.07 -0.09
CA PHE A 290 4.12 7.23 0.77
C PHE A 290 2.64 7.44 1.08
N VAL A 291 2.25 7.34 2.35
CA VAL A 291 0.92 7.74 2.78
C VAL A 291 0.88 9.24 3.05
N ARG A 292 -0.11 9.91 2.46
CA ARG A 292 -0.33 11.33 2.65
C ARG A 292 -1.47 11.58 3.64
N THR A 293 -1.17 12.37 4.67
CA THR A 293 -2.12 12.77 5.70
C THR A 293 -2.79 14.10 5.34
N GLU A 294 -3.91 14.43 6.00
CA GLU A 294 -4.69 15.65 5.66
C GLU A 294 -3.92 16.95 5.85
N SER A 295 -2.99 16.97 6.80
CA SER A 295 -2.23 18.18 7.13
C SER A 295 -0.96 18.37 6.31
N MET A 296 -0.49 17.35 5.59
CA MET A 296 0.71 17.46 4.75
C MET A 296 0.51 18.47 3.63
N GLN A 297 1.53 19.30 3.41
CA GLN A 297 1.58 20.27 2.32
C GLN A 297 2.61 19.86 1.26
N PRO A 298 2.42 20.28 -0.01
CA PRO A 298 3.35 19.96 -1.07
C PRO A 298 4.68 20.70 -0.92
N LEU A 299 5.75 20.05 -1.38
CA LEU A 299 7.03 20.67 -1.68
C LEU A 299 7.06 21.04 -3.17
N PRO A 300 7.68 22.18 -3.53
CA PRO A 300 7.93 22.51 -4.93
C PRO A 300 9.01 21.58 -5.51
N ASP A 301 9.10 21.55 -6.84
CA ASP A 301 10.17 20.83 -7.52
C ASP A 301 11.52 21.47 -7.17
N PRO A 302 12.50 20.71 -6.68
CA PRO A 302 13.84 21.22 -6.43
C PRO A 302 14.54 21.61 -7.72
N ILE A 303 15.47 22.58 -7.65
CA ILE A 303 16.24 23.09 -8.79
C ILE A 303 17.73 22.90 -8.53
N HIS A 304 18.45 22.33 -9.52
CA HIS A 304 19.91 22.17 -9.45
C HIS A 304 20.63 23.52 -9.44
N GLY A 305 21.80 23.56 -8.79
CA GLY A 305 22.63 24.75 -8.74
C GLY A 305 22.12 25.85 -7.83
N GLY A 306 21.13 25.56 -6.98
CA GLY A 306 20.65 26.47 -5.96
C GLY A 306 21.61 26.65 -4.78
N SER A 307 21.19 27.42 -3.78
CA SER A 307 21.96 27.68 -2.56
C SER A 307 21.06 27.63 -1.34
N ILE A 308 21.60 27.15 -0.22
CA ILE A 308 20.92 27.18 1.10
C ILE A 308 21.01 28.56 1.77
N ALA A 309 21.83 29.50 1.25
CA ALA A 309 22.07 30.77 1.88
C ALA A 309 20.81 31.63 2.16
N PRO A 310 19.75 31.59 1.30
CA PRO A 310 18.51 32.32 1.58
C PRO A 310 17.79 31.89 2.86
N LEU A 311 18.04 30.69 3.36
CA LEU A 311 17.48 30.23 4.65
C LEU A 311 17.87 31.18 5.79
N TRP A 312 19.08 31.69 5.78
CA TRP A 312 19.64 32.49 6.87
C TRP A 312 19.13 33.92 6.91
N SER A 313 18.36 34.35 5.91
CA SER A 313 17.66 35.63 5.96
C SER A 313 16.39 35.60 6.81
N ILE A 314 15.83 34.41 7.03
CA ILE A 314 14.60 34.19 7.84
C ILE A 314 14.86 33.35 9.10
N ALA A 315 15.76 32.37 9.02
CA ALA A 315 16.13 31.52 10.15
C ALA A 315 17.23 32.19 10.98
N ASN A 316 16.86 32.68 12.16
CA ASN A 316 17.78 33.42 13.07
C ASN A 316 18.69 32.46 13.85
N VAL A 317 19.61 31.80 13.13
CA VAL A 317 20.61 30.88 13.68
C VAL A 317 21.97 31.54 13.64
N PRO A 318 22.72 31.64 14.78
CA PRO A 318 24.08 32.14 14.79
C PRO A 318 24.96 31.44 13.77
N GLU A 319 25.84 32.18 13.11
CA GLU A 319 26.61 31.63 11.98
C GLU A 319 27.40 30.37 12.34
N HIS A 320 28.02 30.35 13.52
CA HIS A 320 28.79 29.19 14.00
C HIS A 320 27.93 27.96 14.34
N LEU A 321 26.60 28.09 14.51
CA LEU A 321 25.65 27.01 14.78
C LEU A 321 24.86 26.59 13.51
N ARG A 322 24.98 27.31 12.38
CA ARG A 322 24.32 26.93 11.12
C ARG A 322 24.66 25.51 10.65
N PRO A 323 25.94 25.02 10.79
CA PRO A 323 26.24 23.63 10.45
C PRO A 323 25.41 22.61 11.25
N LEU A 324 25.11 22.87 12.53
CA LEU A 324 24.27 21.99 13.35
C LEU A 324 22.81 21.99 12.90
N ALA A 325 22.26 23.15 12.53
CA ALA A 325 20.91 23.25 11.95
C ALA A 325 20.82 22.48 10.61
N LEU A 326 21.85 22.60 9.75
CA LEU A 326 21.93 21.85 8.51
C LEU A 326 22.06 20.34 8.77
N ALA A 327 22.88 19.93 9.71
CA ALA A 327 23.01 18.52 10.09
C ALA A 327 21.66 17.93 10.54
N TRP A 328 20.90 18.67 11.37
CA TRP A 328 19.56 18.27 11.75
C TRP A 328 18.61 18.14 10.56
N LEU A 329 18.64 19.10 9.59
CA LEU A 329 17.86 19.03 8.36
C LEU A 329 18.19 17.77 7.54
N LEU A 330 19.48 17.48 7.35
CA LEU A 330 19.94 16.33 6.59
C LEU A 330 19.57 15.02 7.26
N GLU A 331 19.84 14.88 8.59
CA GLU A 331 19.46 13.68 9.33
C GLU A 331 17.95 13.46 9.33
N SER A 332 17.14 14.53 9.39
CA SER A 332 15.68 14.40 9.32
C SER A 332 15.15 13.78 8.02
N MET A 333 15.96 13.70 6.97
CA MET A 333 15.61 13.03 5.70
C MET A 333 16.12 11.59 5.60
N ARG A 334 16.83 11.08 6.63
CA ARG A 334 17.47 9.77 6.65
C ARG A 334 16.75 8.81 7.61
N PRO A 335 15.71 8.09 7.18
CA PRO A 335 14.87 7.26 8.06
C PRO A 335 15.52 5.96 8.56
N ASP A 336 16.76 5.66 8.14
CA ASP A 336 17.56 4.50 8.54
C ASP A 336 18.59 4.83 9.66
N THR A 337 18.53 6.03 10.23
CA THR A 337 19.38 6.49 11.33
C THR A 337 18.55 7.03 12.48
N ASP A 338 19.19 7.17 13.65
CA ASP A 338 18.57 7.85 14.79
C ASP A 338 18.41 9.33 14.49
N TYR A 339 17.27 9.91 14.88
CA TYR A 339 16.99 11.33 14.64
C TYR A 339 17.41 12.18 15.83
N PRO A 340 18.38 13.09 15.68
CA PRO A 340 18.63 14.06 16.75
C PRO A 340 17.43 14.98 16.94
N GLY A 341 17.10 15.33 18.16
CA GLY A 341 16.14 16.39 18.45
C GLY A 341 16.72 17.77 18.18
N LEU A 342 15.89 18.74 17.81
CA LEU A 342 16.28 20.15 17.69
C LEU A 342 15.52 20.98 18.72
N GLU A 343 16.26 21.72 19.55
CA GLU A 343 15.73 22.68 20.49
C GLU A 343 16.17 24.08 20.12
N LEU A 344 15.21 25.00 19.95
CA LEU A 344 15.46 26.42 19.68
C LEU A 344 15.09 27.21 20.94
N VAL A 345 16.08 27.77 21.61
CA VAL A 345 15.90 28.59 22.83
C VAL A 345 16.23 30.04 22.59
N GLY A 346 15.77 30.93 23.45
CA GLY A 346 16.10 32.36 23.39
C GLY A 346 14.95 33.23 23.91
N GLU A 347 15.22 34.50 24.10
CA GLU A 347 14.27 35.48 24.62
C GLU A 347 13.08 35.73 23.68
N MET A 348 12.07 36.45 24.18
CA MET A 348 10.96 36.89 23.35
C MET A 348 11.49 37.86 22.27
N GLY A 349 11.08 37.61 21.02
CA GLY A 349 11.54 38.43 19.88
C GLY A 349 12.81 37.93 19.21
N SER A 350 13.33 36.75 19.57
CA SER A 350 14.48 36.14 18.89
C SER A 350 14.13 35.32 17.64
N GLY A 351 12.87 35.34 17.17
CA GLY A 351 12.48 34.66 15.91
C GLY A 351 12.48 33.15 15.94
N LYS A 352 12.46 32.50 17.11
CA LYS A 352 12.46 31.01 17.25
C LYS A 352 11.36 30.33 16.46
N SER A 353 10.12 30.79 16.56
CA SER A 353 8.98 30.16 15.85
C SER A 353 9.15 30.32 14.34
N THR A 354 9.60 31.49 13.87
CA THR A 354 9.90 31.73 12.43
C THR A 354 11.02 30.81 11.94
N THR A 355 12.10 30.67 12.75
CA THR A 355 13.20 29.73 12.46
C THR A 355 12.70 28.29 12.39
N ALA A 356 11.95 27.86 13.41
CA ALA A 356 11.36 26.52 13.44
C ALA A 356 10.47 26.23 12.22
N GLU A 357 9.61 27.18 11.87
CA GLU A 357 8.74 27.07 10.70
C GLU A 357 9.53 26.99 9.40
N ALA A 358 10.55 27.83 9.21
CA ALA A 358 11.40 27.82 8.03
C ALA A 358 12.14 26.48 7.86
N LEU A 359 12.71 25.94 8.94
CA LEU A 359 13.37 24.62 8.92
C LEU A 359 12.37 23.50 8.57
N ARG A 360 11.19 23.52 9.18
CA ARG A 360 10.16 22.52 8.88
C ARG A 360 9.68 22.55 7.44
N ARG A 361 9.52 23.73 6.85
CA ARG A 361 9.07 23.88 5.45
C ARG A 361 10.03 23.29 4.43
N LEU A 362 11.31 23.10 4.78
CA LEU A 362 12.29 22.42 3.92
C LEU A 362 12.14 20.91 3.89
N ILE A 363 11.47 20.29 4.89
CA ILE A 363 11.39 18.84 4.99
C ILE A 363 9.95 18.37 4.93
N ASP A 364 9.12 18.88 5.85
CA ASP A 364 7.75 18.40 6.07
C ASP A 364 6.77 19.55 6.28
N PRO A 365 6.54 20.39 5.24
CA PRO A 365 5.56 21.47 5.32
C PRO A 365 4.18 20.91 5.67
N ASN A 366 3.49 21.62 6.54
CA ASN A 366 2.25 21.15 7.13
C ASN A 366 1.25 22.31 7.29
N ALA A 367 -0.05 22.05 7.26
CA ALA A 367 -1.08 23.05 7.52
C ALA A 367 -0.96 23.67 8.93
N CYS A 368 -0.36 22.90 9.87
CA CYS A 368 0.01 23.38 11.21
C CYS A 368 1.48 23.06 11.42
N ASN A 369 2.38 23.96 10.99
CA ASN A 369 3.82 23.75 11.08
C ASN A 369 4.31 23.64 12.53
N LEU A 370 3.75 24.43 13.43
CA LEU A 370 4.09 24.43 14.84
C LEU A 370 2.82 24.19 15.67
N ARG A 371 2.91 23.30 16.65
CA ARG A 371 1.79 22.90 17.50
C ARG A 371 2.00 23.41 18.92
N SER A 372 0.92 23.68 19.63
CA SER A 372 0.97 23.97 21.05
C SER A 372 1.53 22.77 21.85
N ALA A 373 1.94 23.01 23.08
CA ALA A 373 2.45 21.99 23.99
C ALA A 373 1.56 20.74 24.06
N PRO A 374 2.14 19.54 23.98
CA PRO A 374 1.38 18.29 24.17
C PRO A 374 0.90 18.22 25.62
N LYS A 375 -0.25 17.59 25.87
CA LYS A 375 -0.79 17.41 27.20
C LYS A 375 -0.40 16.04 27.78
N THR A 376 -0.23 15.04 26.93
CA THR A 376 0.07 13.66 27.29
C THR A 376 1.16 13.08 26.38
N GLN A 377 1.75 11.94 26.76
CA GLN A 377 2.63 11.16 25.87
C GLN A 377 1.89 10.72 24.60
N GLU A 378 0.61 10.34 24.74
CA GLU A 378 -0.23 9.89 23.61
C GLU A 378 -0.35 10.96 22.55
N ASP A 379 -0.46 12.25 22.92
CA ASP A 379 -0.48 13.37 21.97
C ASP A 379 0.78 13.40 21.10
N ILE A 380 1.93 13.05 21.69
CA ILE A 380 3.21 12.99 20.97
C ILE A 380 3.18 11.85 19.95
N PHE A 381 2.78 10.64 20.36
CA PHE A 381 2.74 9.49 19.45
C PHE A 381 1.65 9.61 18.39
N VAL A 382 0.49 10.16 18.70
CA VAL A 382 -0.57 10.47 17.72
C VAL A 382 -0.05 11.49 16.70
N SER A 383 0.66 12.51 17.14
CA SER A 383 1.31 13.49 16.25
C SER A 383 2.35 12.81 15.34
N ALA A 384 3.20 11.95 15.92
CA ALA A 384 4.22 11.20 15.19
C ALA A 384 3.65 10.21 14.16
N GLY A 385 2.48 9.63 14.42
CA GLY A 385 1.76 8.75 13.49
C GLY A 385 1.16 9.49 12.29
N GLN A 386 1.12 10.83 12.32
CA GLN A 386 0.51 11.65 11.27
C GLN A 386 1.49 12.60 10.57
N ASN A 387 2.68 12.82 11.13
CA ASN A 387 3.68 13.74 10.63
C ASN A 387 5.05 13.08 10.56
N HIS A 388 5.86 13.49 9.62
CA HIS A 388 7.26 13.12 9.60
C HIS A 388 8.02 13.91 10.67
N VAL A 389 7.91 15.24 10.68
CA VAL A 389 8.49 16.09 11.71
C VAL A 389 7.46 16.40 12.80
N VAL A 390 7.78 16.08 14.06
CA VAL A 390 6.98 16.44 15.23
C VAL A 390 7.52 17.77 15.78
N SER A 391 6.70 18.83 15.81
CA SER A 391 7.16 20.12 16.27
C SER A 391 6.17 20.78 17.24
N TYR A 392 6.71 21.32 18.33
CA TYR A 392 5.96 22.02 19.37
C TYR A 392 6.58 23.39 19.63
N GLU A 393 5.73 24.38 19.86
CA GLU A 393 6.17 25.76 20.15
C GLU A 393 5.72 26.29 21.49
N ASN A 394 6.41 27.36 21.94
CA ASN A 394 6.11 28.07 23.17
C ASN A 394 6.10 27.17 24.41
N LEU A 395 7.02 26.24 24.45
CA LEU A 395 7.15 25.35 25.59
C LEU A 395 7.87 26.06 26.77
N SER A 396 7.34 25.87 27.97
CA SER A 396 8.01 26.28 29.20
C SER A 396 8.71 25.10 29.90
N HIS A 397 8.15 23.89 29.75
CA HIS A 397 8.70 22.65 30.28
C HIS A 397 7.99 21.44 29.66
N LEU A 398 8.59 20.27 29.81
CA LEU A 398 7.98 18.97 29.54
C LEU A 398 8.09 18.09 30.76
N SER A 399 7.06 17.31 31.05
CA SER A 399 7.12 16.29 32.10
C SER A 399 8.16 15.20 31.77
N ALA A 400 8.67 14.50 32.77
CA ALA A 400 9.60 13.38 32.56
C ALA A 400 9.06 12.38 31.51
N ALA A 401 7.80 11.98 31.63
CA ALA A 401 7.15 11.08 30.72
C ALA A 401 7.09 11.58 29.25
N MET A 402 6.95 12.89 29.04
CA MET A 402 6.99 13.48 27.68
C MET A 402 8.43 13.54 27.15
N GLN A 403 9.41 13.77 28.02
CA GLN A 403 10.83 13.71 27.63
C GLN A 403 11.23 12.28 27.24
N ASP A 404 10.78 11.27 27.99
CA ASP A 404 10.96 9.85 27.64
C ASP A 404 10.33 9.52 26.29
N ALA A 405 9.13 10.04 26.01
CA ALA A 405 8.47 9.85 24.71
C ALA A 405 9.27 10.44 23.54
N LEU A 406 9.92 11.59 23.73
CA LEU A 406 10.80 12.18 22.71
C LEU A 406 12.09 11.36 22.53
N CYS A 407 12.65 10.79 23.60
CA CYS A 407 13.78 9.85 23.50
C CYS A 407 13.39 8.62 22.65
N ILE A 408 12.18 8.07 22.88
CA ILE A 408 11.65 6.95 22.06
C ILE A 408 11.50 7.35 20.60
N LEU A 409 11.02 8.56 20.28
CA LEU A 409 10.92 9.04 18.90
C LEU A 409 12.29 9.15 18.22
N THR A 410 13.34 9.47 18.95
CA THR A 410 14.71 9.59 18.43
C THR A 410 15.24 8.24 17.90
N THR A 411 15.15 7.19 18.71
CA THR A 411 15.80 5.89 18.45
C THR A 411 14.86 4.84 17.87
N GLY A 412 13.58 5.15 17.78
CA GLY A 412 12.54 4.19 17.47
C GLY A 412 12.14 3.35 18.69
N GLY A 413 10.88 3.06 18.81
CA GLY A 413 10.35 2.25 19.89
C GLY A 413 8.84 2.12 19.80
N GLY A 414 8.28 1.19 20.55
CA GLY A 414 6.85 0.96 20.63
C GLY A 414 6.25 1.70 21.81
N PHE A 415 5.18 2.42 21.58
CA PHE A 415 4.26 2.90 22.60
C PHE A 415 2.97 2.10 22.51
N SER A 416 2.63 1.40 23.58
CA SER A 416 1.38 0.63 23.64
C SER A 416 0.33 1.42 24.38
N THR A 417 -0.83 1.60 23.74
CA THR A 417 -2.02 2.20 24.37
C THR A 417 -3.26 1.38 24.05
N ARG A 418 -4.27 1.48 24.89
CA ARG A 418 -5.56 0.82 24.65
C ARG A 418 -6.31 1.57 23.55
N LYS A 419 -6.86 0.83 22.61
CA LYS A 419 -7.72 1.40 21.57
C LYS A 419 -8.99 1.95 22.21
N PHE A 420 -9.32 3.21 21.96
CA PHE A 420 -10.57 3.79 22.41
C PHE A 420 -11.75 2.99 21.82
N PHE A 421 -12.68 2.55 22.69
CA PHE A 421 -13.91 1.81 22.37
C PHE A 421 -13.81 0.28 22.12
N THR A 422 -12.63 -0.37 22.29
CA THR A 422 -12.55 -1.83 22.36
C THR A 422 -11.80 -2.21 23.63
N ASN A 423 -12.40 -3.04 24.49
CA ASN A 423 -11.86 -3.35 25.83
C ASN A 423 -10.62 -4.27 25.82
N ASP A 424 -10.29 -4.92 24.69
CA ASP A 424 -9.30 -6.02 24.64
C ASP A 424 -8.22 -5.86 23.56
N GLU A 425 -8.21 -4.76 22.76
CA GLU A 425 -7.19 -4.56 21.74
C GLU A 425 -6.13 -3.54 22.18
N GLU A 426 -4.90 -3.99 22.29
CA GLU A 426 -3.71 -3.15 22.45
C GLU A 426 -3.24 -2.68 21.07
N VAL A 427 -3.08 -1.37 20.91
CA VAL A 427 -2.46 -0.80 19.70
C VAL A 427 -1.03 -0.40 20.04
N THR A 428 -0.07 -1.06 19.43
CA THR A 428 1.34 -0.68 19.50
C THR A 428 1.66 0.29 18.37
N ILE A 429 2.02 1.51 18.71
CA ILE A 429 2.54 2.51 17.77
C ILE A 429 4.06 2.43 17.84
N SER A 430 4.69 1.88 16.81
CA SER A 430 6.15 1.90 16.67
C SER A 430 6.51 2.95 15.63
N VAL A 431 7.11 4.04 16.07
CA VAL A 431 7.47 5.18 15.20
C VAL A 431 8.82 5.74 15.59
N GLN A 432 9.57 6.18 14.58
CA GLN A 432 10.80 6.95 14.72
C GLN A 432 10.63 8.24 13.90
N ARG A 433 10.81 9.40 14.55
CA ARG A 433 10.54 10.71 13.91
C ARG A 433 11.51 11.77 14.39
N PRO A 434 11.99 12.63 13.50
CA PRO A 434 12.67 13.86 13.92
C PRO A 434 11.67 14.77 14.64
N TRP A 435 12.16 15.44 15.66
CA TRP A 435 11.33 16.37 16.41
C TRP A 435 12.06 17.69 16.65
N MET A 436 11.25 18.73 16.87
CA MET A 436 11.73 20.09 17.10
C MET A 436 10.87 20.77 18.16
N LEU A 437 11.54 21.46 19.08
CA LEU A 437 10.93 22.23 20.16
C LEU A 437 11.41 23.67 20.13
N ASN A 438 10.57 24.61 20.57
CA ASN A 438 11.04 25.96 20.88
C ASN A 438 10.47 26.47 22.22
N GLY A 439 11.28 27.23 22.91
CA GLY A 439 10.95 27.84 24.20
C GLY A 439 11.86 29.01 24.58
N ILE A 440 11.54 29.66 25.70
CA ILE A 440 12.37 30.76 26.22
C ILE A 440 13.63 30.19 26.88
N SER A 441 13.51 29.11 27.61
CA SER A 441 14.61 28.42 28.31
C SER A 441 14.73 26.98 27.81
N ALA A 442 15.79 26.26 28.19
CA ALA A 442 15.97 24.87 27.85
C ALA A 442 14.78 24.03 28.34
N ILE A 443 14.25 23.21 27.43
CA ILE A 443 13.08 22.34 27.61
C ILE A 443 13.55 20.91 27.84
N ALA A 444 14.58 20.46 27.10
CA ALA A 444 15.27 19.20 27.32
C ALA A 444 16.10 19.32 28.60
N THR A 445 15.68 18.65 29.67
CA THR A 445 16.32 18.71 31.00
C THR A 445 16.69 17.33 31.54
N ALA A 446 16.04 16.25 31.05
CA ALA A 446 16.47 14.90 31.36
C ALA A 446 17.80 14.61 30.64
N GLN A 447 18.76 14.05 31.33
CA GLN A 447 20.12 13.81 30.83
C GLN A 447 20.08 13.03 29.50
N ASP A 448 19.27 11.99 29.41
CA ASP A 448 19.15 11.15 28.24
C ASP A 448 18.58 11.91 27.02
N LEU A 449 17.67 12.85 27.22
CA LEU A 449 17.13 13.70 26.17
C LEU A 449 18.14 14.77 25.74
N VAL A 450 18.87 15.38 26.70
CA VAL A 450 19.91 16.39 26.42
C VAL A 450 21.00 15.80 25.52
N GLU A 451 21.46 14.58 25.78
CA GLU A 451 22.48 13.90 24.99
C GLU A 451 22.03 13.62 23.53
N ARG A 452 20.72 13.63 23.25
CA ARG A 452 20.11 13.39 21.94
C ARG A 452 19.62 14.68 21.25
N THR A 453 19.87 15.85 21.87
CA THR A 453 19.30 17.13 21.43
C THR A 453 20.37 18.10 20.96
N ILE A 454 20.19 18.63 19.77
CA ILE A 454 20.93 19.80 19.29
C ILE A 454 20.20 21.03 19.81
N SER A 455 20.82 21.78 20.73
CA SER A 455 20.26 23.02 21.28
C SER A 455 20.90 24.22 20.59
N ILE A 456 20.07 25.11 20.04
CA ILE A 456 20.47 26.35 19.36
C ILE A 456 19.84 27.54 20.07
N GLU A 457 20.69 28.42 20.59
CA GLU A 457 20.26 29.68 21.15
C GLU A 457 20.11 30.72 20.04
N CYS A 458 18.88 31.18 19.83
CA CYS A 458 18.54 32.23 18.87
C CYS A 458 18.75 33.62 19.49
N PRO A 459 19.62 34.47 18.96
CA PRO A 459 19.86 35.84 19.50
C PRO A 459 18.64 36.73 19.30
N VAL A 460 18.54 37.79 20.14
CA VAL A 460 17.47 38.78 19.98
C VAL A 460 17.68 39.57 18.68
N ILE A 461 16.62 39.65 17.88
CA ILE A 461 16.64 40.40 16.61
C ILE A 461 16.58 41.90 16.90
N GLN A 462 17.64 42.63 16.54
CA GLN A 462 17.75 44.04 16.78
C GLN A 462 16.96 44.86 15.76
N ILE A 463 16.97 44.47 14.50
CA ILE A 463 16.27 45.12 13.39
C ILE A 463 15.27 44.16 12.82
N ARG A 464 14.00 44.52 12.83
CA ARG A 464 12.93 43.69 12.28
C ARG A 464 12.58 44.12 10.87
N GLU A 465 12.66 43.23 9.95
CA GLU A 465 12.15 43.36 8.57
C GLU A 465 10.68 42.97 8.48
N SER A 466 10.06 43.30 7.37
CA SER A 466 8.67 42.86 7.08
C SER A 466 8.60 41.32 6.98
N SER A 467 7.85 40.71 7.87
CA SER A 467 7.69 39.26 7.89
C SER A 467 7.10 38.72 6.57
N SER A 468 6.19 39.47 5.93
CA SER A 468 5.61 39.08 4.65
C SER A 468 6.64 39.10 3.51
N GLU A 469 7.56 40.05 3.49
CA GLU A 469 8.62 40.12 2.49
C GLU A 469 9.64 38.98 2.68
N GLN A 470 10.05 38.73 3.91
CA GLN A 470 10.94 37.60 4.21
C GLN A 470 10.36 36.26 3.78
N TRP A 471 9.07 36.01 4.07
CA TRP A 471 8.40 34.78 3.62
C TRP A 471 8.27 34.72 2.11
N ALA A 472 7.96 35.81 1.42
CA ALA A 472 7.89 35.84 -0.04
C ALA A 472 9.25 35.51 -0.69
N GLN A 473 10.35 36.05 -0.12
CA GLN A 473 11.71 35.74 -0.56
C GLN A 473 12.06 34.26 -0.30
N PHE A 474 11.73 33.75 0.90
CA PHE A 474 11.92 32.35 1.25
C PHE A 474 11.18 31.41 0.28
N GLU A 475 9.89 31.64 0.04
CA GLU A 475 9.09 30.80 -0.88
C GLU A 475 9.64 30.86 -2.32
N SER A 476 10.07 32.01 -2.77
CA SER A 476 10.72 32.15 -4.08
C SER A 476 12.05 31.40 -4.19
N ALA A 477 12.81 31.31 -3.10
CA ALA A 477 14.11 30.66 -3.06
C ALA A 477 14.00 29.16 -2.71
N LEU A 478 12.85 28.71 -2.22
CA LEU A 478 12.64 27.34 -1.70
C LEU A 478 13.04 26.25 -2.70
N PRO A 479 12.70 26.29 -4.01
CA PRO A 479 13.14 25.27 -4.96
C PRO A 479 14.67 25.14 -5.07
N GLY A 480 15.38 26.28 -5.04
CA GLY A 480 16.85 26.30 -5.07
C GLY A 480 17.48 25.81 -3.76
N MET A 481 16.89 26.16 -2.61
CA MET A 481 17.34 25.67 -1.30
C MET A 481 17.17 24.14 -1.19
N LEU A 482 16.04 23.59 -1.65
CA LEU A 482 15.80 22.14 -1.69
C LEU A 482 16.84 21.44 -2.57
N GLY A 483 17.10 21.95 -3.77
CA GLY A 483 18.11 21.37 -4.67
C GLY A 483 19.53 21.40 -4.10
N ALA A 484 19.88 22.44 -3.33
CA ALA A 484 21.16 22.53 -2.64
C ALA A 484 21.25 21.60 -1.42
N LEU A 485 20.12 21.36 -0.75
CA LEU A 485 20.06 20.48 0.43
C LEU A 485 20.16 19.00 0.06
N TYR A 486 19.71 18.62 -1.14
CA TYR A 486 19.73 17.23 -1.61
C TYR A 486 21.04 16.83 -2.33
N TRP A 487 21.89 17.81 -2.61
CA TRP A 487 23.21 17.62 -3.22
C TRP A 487 24.28 17.32 -2.15
#